data_298b3696bbe4a57857f25d69de7bf4ef
#
_entry.id   298b3696bbe4a57857f25d69de7bf4ef
#
_cell.length_a   1.000
_cell.length_b   1.000
_cell.length_c   1.000
_cell.angle_alpha   90.00
_cell.angle_beta   90.00
_cell.angle_gamma   90.00
#
_symmetry.space_group_name_H-M   'P 1'
#
loop_
_entity.id
_entity.type
_entity.pdbx_description
1 polymer ?
#
loop_
_entity_poly.entity_id
_entity_poly.type
_entity_poly.pdbx_seq_one_letter_code
_entity_poly.pdbx_strand_id
1 'polypeptide(L)'
;MNRIKFNLYPGNKKRAVTFSYDDGRIYDEKMTKIFDRYGAKCTYNLNSNNLVRDGYIDKAFVRELSSRHEIACHSYTHPHLNRIPPDKLILEIYEDRKALEDITGKPVFGMAYPFGSTAD
;
A
#
# COMPACT_ATOMS: atom_id res chain seq x y z
N MET A 1 32.63 -0.91 27.31
CA MET A 1 32.37 -1.17 25.86
C MET A 1 30.91 -0.95 25.57
N ASN A 2 30.57 0.04 24.75
CA ASN A 2 29.20 0.24 24.31
C ASN A 2 28.82 -0.89 23.33
N ARG A 3 27.96 -1.80 23.75
CA ARG A 3 27.41 -2.83 22.86
C ARG A 3 26.47 -2.19 21.84
N ILE A 4 26.72 -2.38 20.54
CA ILE A 4 25.77 -2.01 19.48
C ILE A 4 24.54 -2.87 19.65
N LYS A 5 23.38 -2.25 19.81
CA LYS A 5 22.08 -2.92 19.90
C LYS A 5 21.35 -2.80 18.55
N PHE A 6 21.11 -3.94 17.89
CA PHE A 6 20.42 -4.01 16.60
C PHE A 6 18.89 -4.24 16.70
N ASN A 7 18.37 -4.24 17.92
CA ASN A 7 16.96 -4.58 18.20
C ASN A 7 16.12 -3.37 18.56
N LEU A 8 16.49 -2.19 18.06
CA LEU A 8 15.75 -0.95 18.28
C LEU A 8 15.30 -0.36 16.94
N TYR A 9 14.12 0.25 16.94
CA TYR A 9 13.63 1.06 15.82
C TYR A 9 14.35 2.41 15.74
N PRO A 10 14.21 3.15 14.61
CA PRO A 10 14.80 4.47 14.46
C PRO A 10 14.55 5.37 15.68
N GLY A 11 15.54 6.16 16.08
CA GLY A 11 15.48 7.01 17.28
C GLY A 11 15.54 6.24 18.60
N ASN A 12 16.17 5.05 18.60
CA ASN A 12 16.34 4.18 19.78
C ASN A 12 15.01 3.74 20.44
N LYS A 13 13.95 3.64 19.66
CA LYS A 13 12.63 3.22 20.15
C LYS A 13 12.57 1.71 20.33
N LYS A 14 11.99 1.27 21.44
CA LYS A 14 11.80 -0.16 21.74
C LYS A 14 10.58 -0.78 21.03
N ARG A 15 9.65 0.04 20.58
CA ARG A 15 8.41 -0.38 19.91
C ARG A 15 8.11 0.57 18.76
N ALA A 16 7.52 0.04 17.70
CA ALA A 16 6.92 0.78 16.62
C ALA A 16 5.50 0.25 16.37
N VAL A 17 4.61 1.13 15.90
CA VAL A 17 3.27 0.77 15.43
C VAL A 17 3.21 1.19 13.97
N THR A 18 2.74 0.27 13.13
CA THR A 18 2.47 0.53 11.71
C THR A 18 1.01 0.25 11.43
N PHE A 19 0.45 1.01 10.50
CA PHE A 19 -0.89 0.81 9.97
C PHE A 19 -0.76 0.48 8.49
N SER A 20 -1.45 -0.57 8.07
CA SER A 20 -1.48 -1.02 6.67
C SER A 20 -2.89 -1.43 6.33
N TYR A 21 -3.44 -0.88 5.25
CA TYR A 21 -4.82 -1.12 4.80
C TYR A 21 -4.84 -1.42 3.32
N ASP A 22 -5.74 -2.33 2.95
CA ASP A 22 -5.83 -2.89 1.63
C ASP A 22 -7.06 -2.38 0.87
N ASP A 23 -7.06 -2.55 -0.45
CA ASP A 23 -8.14 -2.35 -1.41
C ASP A 23 -8.47 -0.90 -1.80
N GLY A 24 -8.23 0.11 -1.00
CA GLY A 24 -8.58 1.49 -1.33
C GLY A 24 -10.08 1.76 -1.32
N ARG A 25 -10.78 1.29 -0.29
CA ARG A 25 -12.23 1.53 -0.14
C ARG A 25 -12.54 2.98 0.19
N ILE A 26 -13.72 3.46 -0.17
CA ILE A 26 -14.16 4.83 0.09
C ILE A 26 -14.08 5.23 1.58
N TYR A 27 -14.15 4.25 2.49
CA TYR A 27 -14.00 4.47 3.93
C TYR A 27 -12.60 4.93 4.33
N ASP A 28 -11.59 4.72 3.49
CA ASP A 28 -10.22 5.15 3.71
C ASP A 28 -10.11 6.67 3.78
N GLU A 29 -11.00 7.42 3.12
CA GLU A 29 -11.07 8.87 3.26
C GLU A 29 -11.33 9.32 4.71
N LYS A 30 -12.27 8.65 5.38
CA LYS A 30 -12.57 8.93 6.80
C LYS A 30 -11.43 8.52 7.71
N MET A 31 -10.84 7.36 7.43
CA MET A 31 -9.71 6.82 8.20
C MET A 31 -8.48 7.71 8.07
N THR A 32 -8.17 8.19 6.87
CA THR A 32 -7.06 9.12 6.61
C THR A 32 -7.18 10.39 7.44
N LYS A 33 -8.37 10.98 7.53
CA LYS A 33 -8.60 12.16 8.37
C LYS A 33 -8.29 11.91 9.84
N ILE A 34 -8.53 10.70 10.32
CA ILE A 34 -8.17 10.30 11.69
C ILE A 34 -6.65 10.19 11.81
N PHE A 35 -5.97 9.51 10.91
CA PHE A 35 -4.51 9.39 10.94
C PHE A 35 -3.83 10.76 10.88
N ASP A 36 -4.26 11.63 9.97
CA ASP A 36 -3.73 12.99 9.84
C ASP A 36 -3.89 13.80 11.12
N ARG A 37 -5.07 13.70 11.76
CA ARG A 37 -5.35 14.39 13.02
C ARG A 37 -4.38 14.00 14.13
N TYR A 38 -3.96 12.75 14.18
CA TYR A 38 -3.05 12.24 15.22
C TYR A 38 -1.59 12.13 14.76
N GLY A 39 -1.26 12.61 13.57
CA GLY A 39 0.10 12.52 13.00
C GLY A 39 0.56 11.09 12.74
N ALA A 40 -0.36 10.13 12.67
CA ALA A 40 -0.05 8.74 12.35
C ALA A 40 0.20 8.57 10.86
N LYS A 41 1.05 7.60 10.49
CA LYS A 41 1.32 7.23 9.11
C LYS A 41 0.71 5.87 8.80
N CYS A 42 0.30 5.71 7.55
CA CYS A 42 -0.31 4.48 7.05
C CYS A 42 0.28 4.12 5.69
N THR A 43 0.35 2.84 5.40
CA THR A 43 0.57 2.29 4.06
C THR A 43 -0.80 1.89 3.48
N TYR A 44 -1.15 2.42 2.33
CA TYR A 44 -2.34 2.06 1.57
C TYR A 44 -1.94 1.15 0.42
N ASN A 45 -2.31 -0.12 0.51
CA ASN A 45 -2.06 -1.12 -0.53
C ASN A 45 -3.24 -1.10 -1.51
N LEU A 46 -3.03 -0.59 -2.71
CA LEU A 46 -4.11 -0.25 -3.62
C LEU A 46 -4.13 -1.16 -4.84
N ASN A 47 -5.34 -1.50 -5.29
CA ASN A 47 -5.59 -2.10 -6.58
C ASN A 47 -5.95 -0.99 -7.57
N SER A 48 -5.03 -0.61 -8.42
CA SER A 48 -5.22 0.56 -9.28
C SER A 48 -6.40 0.45 -10.25
N ASN A 49 -6.78 -0.76 -10.65
CA ASN A 49 -7.98 -1.00 -11.46
C ASN A 49 -9.30 -0.65 -10.75
N ASN A 50 -9.31 -0.61 -9.42
CA ASN A 50 -10.49 -0.28 -8.64
C ASN A 50 -10.72 1.24 -8.46
N LEU A 51 -9.70 2.07 -8.69
CA LEU A 51 -9.72 3.52 -8.45
C LEU A 51 -10.62 4.32 -9.41
N VAL A 52 -11.37 3.65 -10.28
CA VAL A 52 -12.39 4.22 -11.18
C VAL A 52 -13.78 3.69 -10.89
N ARG A 53 -13.95 2.93 -9.82
CA ARG A 53 -15.21 2.24 -9.47
C ARG A 53 -15.89 2.92 -8.28
N ASP A 54 -17.20 2.89 -8.27
CA ASP A 54 -17.98 3.31 -7.11
C ASP A 54 -17.62 2.48 -5.87
N GLY A 55 -17.57 3.15 -4.72
CA GLY A 55 -17.20 2.52 -3.45
C GLY A 55 -15.70 2.43 -3.17
N TYR A 56 -14.88 2.98 -4.06
CA TYR A 56 -13.43 3.09 -3.89
C TYR A 56 -12.98 4.57 -3.87
N ILE A 57 -11.79 4.83 -3.32
CA ILE A 57 -11.16 6.14 -3.42
C ILE A 57 -10.75 6.40 -4.87
N ASP A 58 -10.75 7.64 -5.28
CA ASP A 58 -10.38 8.02 -6.64
C ASP A 58 -8.88 8.35 -6.79
N LYS A 59 -8.45 8.50 -8.04
CA LYS A 59 -7.05 8.81 -8.37
C LYS A 59 -6.60 10.17 -7.82
N ALA A 60 -7.49 11.14 -7.71
CA ALA A 60 -7.16 12.46 -7.17
C ALA A 60 -6.84 12.35 -5.68
N PHE A 61 -7.65 11.59 -4.94
CA PHE A 61 -7.42 11.33 -3.53
C PHE A 61 -6.13 10.51 -3.31
N VAL A 62 -5.84 9.49 -4.14
CA VAL A 62 -4.57 8.74 -4.06
C VAL A 62 -3.36 9.65 -4.26
N ARG A 63 -3.42 10.58 -5.21
CA ARG A 63 -2.35 11.57 -5.42
C ARG A 63 -2.14 12.45 -4.18
N GLU A 64 -3.22 12.90 -3.57
CA GLU A 64 -3.18 13.66 -2.31
C GLU A 64 -2.59 12.84 -1.16
N LEU A 65 -3.06 11.59 -0.98
CA LEU A 65 -2.55 10.65 0.02
C LEU A 65 -1.04 10.46 -0.07
N SER A 66 -0.51 10.31 -1.28
CA SER A 66 0.91 10.04 -1.53
C SER A 66 1.86 11.13 -1.01
N SER A 67 1.35 12.32 -0.68
CA SER A 67 2.15 13.39 -0.08
C SER A 67 2.39 13.17 1.43
N ARG A 68 1.55 12.38 2.08
CA ARG A 68 1.53 12.22 3.54
C ARG A 68 1.67 10.78 4.02
N HIS A 69 1.24 9.83 3.19
CA HIS A 69 1.20 8.40 3.50
C HIS A 69 1.93 7.61 2.42
N GLU A 70 2.25 6.36 2.70
CA GLU A 70 2.82 5.45 1.73
C GLU A 70 1.71 4.85 0.85
N ILE A 71 1.98 4.79 -0.46
CA ILE A 71 1.18 4.04 -1.43
C ILE A 71 1.97 2.80 -1.83
N ALA A 72 1.33 1.66 -1.76
CA ALA A 72 1.88 0.37 -2.13
C ALA A 72 0.93 -0.40 -3.06
N CYS A 73 1.47 -1.37 -3.78
CA CYS A 73 0.72 -2.24 -4.69
C CYS A 73 -0.09 -3.29 -3.92
N HIS A 74 -1.24 -3.67 -4.51
CA HIS A 74 -2.04 -4.80 -4.04
C HIS A 74 -2.54 -5.67 -5.19
N SER A 75 -1.79 -5.72 -6.29
CA SER A 75 -2.10 -6.26 -7.61
C SER A 75 -3.20 -5.47 -8.36
N TYR A 76 -3.19 -5.58 -9.68
CA TYR A 76 -4.06 -4.77 -10.55
C TYR A 76 -5.54 -5.09 -10.38
N THR A 77 -5.91 -6.38 -10.42
CA THR A 77 -7.30 -6.85 -10.35
C THR A 77 -7.66 -7.67 -9.11
N HIS A 78 -6.72 -7.79 -8.16
CA HIS A 78 -6.92 -8.52 -6.91
C HIS A 78 -7.16 -10.04 -7.05
N PRO A 79 -6.41 -10.81 -7.86
CA PRO A 79 -6.57 -12.25 -7.92
C PRO A 79 -5.81 -12.96 -6.80
N HIS A 80 -6.06 -14.26 -6.61
CA HIS A 80 -5.15 -15.13 -5.88
C HIS A 80 -3.88 -15.34 -6.71
N LEU A 81 -2.79 -14.66 -6.38
CA LEU A 81 -1.57 -14.63 -7.19
C LEU A 81 -0.93 -16.02 -7.38
N ASN A 82 -1.10 -16.94 -6.42
CA ASN A 82 -0.62 -18.32 -6.52
C ASN A 82 -1.52 -19.25 -7.38
N ARG A 83 -2.61 -18.73 -7.95
CA ARG A 83 -3.57 -19.49 -8.76
C ARG A 83 -3.68 -19.01 -10.19
N ILE A 84 -2.84 -18.07 -10.59
CA ILE A 84 -2.81 -17.55 -11.96
C ILE A 84 -1.49 -17.94 -12.65
N PRO A 85 -1.48 -18.01 -13.99
CA PRO A 85 -0.26 -18.28 -14.75
C PRO A 85 0.83 -17.22 -14.51
N PRO A 86 2.12 -17.59 -14.60
CA PRO A 86 3.24 -16.68 -14.33
C PRO A 86 3.25 -15.40 -15.17
N ASP A 87 2.86 -15.47 -16.44
CA ASP A 87 2.73 -14.29 -17.31
C ASP A 87 1.66 -13.32 -16.80
N LYS A 88 0.55 -13.82 -16.31
CA LYS A 88 -0.51 -13.01 -15.69
C LYS A 88 -0.06 -12.44 -14.36
N LEU A 89 0.67 -13.22 -13.56
CA LEU A 89 1.24 -12.73 -12.30
C LEU A 89 2.15 -11.52 -12.51
N ILE A 90 3.03 -11.58 -13.51
CA ILE A 90 3.91 -10.45 -13.84
C ILE A 90 3.10 -9.22 -14.24
N LEU A 91 2.08 -9.38 -15.06
CA LEU A 91 1.21 -8.27 -15.47
C LEU A 91 0.43 -7.67 -14.30
N GLU A 92 -0.11 -8.48 -13.40
CA GLU A 92 -0.82 -8.00 -12.20
C GLU A 92 0.06 -7.11 -11.33
N ILE A 93 1.33 -7.43 -11.17
CA ILE A 93 2.27 -6.65 -10.38
C ILE A 93 2.74 -5.41 -11.17
N TYR A 94 3.10 -5.58 -12.44
CA TYR A 94 3.66 -4.53 -13.27
C TYR A 94 2.65 -3.42 -13.56
N GLU A 95 1.44 -3.77 -14.00
CA GLU A 95 0.41 -2.79 -14.37
C GLU A 95 -0.09 -2.01 -13.15
N ASP A 96 -0.23 -2.68 -12.01
CA ASP A 96 -0.62 -2.02 -10.77
C ASP A 96 0.42 -0.99 -10.34
N ARG A 97 1.68 -1.40 -10.26
CA ARG A 97 2.79 -0.52 -9.91
C ARG A 97 2.89 0.67 -10.85
N LYS A 98 2.88 0.40 -12.16
CA LYS A 98 2.96 1.45 -13.19
C LYS A 98 1.82 2.45 -13.05
N ALA A 99 0.58 2.00 -12.88
CA ALA A 99 -0.57 2.87 -12.74
C ALA A 99 -0.50 3.73 -11.46
N LEU A 100 -0.05 3.17 -10.34
CA LEU A 100 0.12 3.91 -9.08
C LEU A 100 1.28 4.93 -9.18
N GLU A 101 2.38 4.59 -9.84
CA GLU A 101 3.49 5.52 -10.11
C GLU A 101 3.05 6.66 -11.02
N ASP A 102 2.25 6.39 -12.07
CA ASP A 102 1.67 7.41 -12.95
C ASP A 102 0.73 8.38 -12.19
N ILE A 103 -0.07 7.86 -11.24
CA ILE A 103 -0.97 8.66 -10.42
C ILE A 103 -0.21 9.53 -9.42
N THR A 104 0.77 8.96 -8.74
CA THR A 104 1.47 9.63 -7.63
C THR A 104 2.64 10.49 -8.08
N GLY A 105 3.20 10.22 -9.25
CA GLY A 105 4.44 10.81 -9.75
C GLY A 105 5.68 10.39 -8.94
N LYS A 106 5.61 9.28 -8.21
CA LYS A 106 6.67 8.79 -7.32
C LYS A 106 6.86 7.29 -7.49
N PRO A 107 8.07 6.74 -7.24
CA PRO A 107 8.28 5.30 -7.20
C PRO A 107 7.45 4.63 -6.11
N VAL A 108 6.85 3.48 -6.44
CA VAL A 108 6.12 2.62 -5.51
C VAL A 108 6.96 1.39 -5.20
N PHE A 109 7.32 1.20 -3.93
CA PHE A 109 8.26 0.15 -3.51
C PHE A 109 7.59 -1.02 -2.77
N GLY A 110 6.47 -0.74 -2.08
CA GLY A 110 5.77 -1.72 -1.27
C GLY A 110 4.76 -2.53 -2.07
N MET A 111 4.49 -3.74 -1.59
CA MET A 111 3.41 -4.59 -2.08
C MET A 111 2.85 -5.45 -0.96
N ALA A 112 1.53 -5.56 -0.88
CA ALA A 112 0.82 -6.58 -0.11
C ALA A 112 0.21 -7.62 -1.06
N TYR A 113 0.26 -8.90 -0.65
CA TYR A 113 -0.34 -9.98 -1.46
C TYR A 113 -1.85 -10.05 -1.22
N PRO A 114 -2.69 -10.03 -2.28
CA PRO A 114 -4.11 -10.31 -2.14
C PRO A 114 -4.38 -11.63 -1.42
N PHE A 115 -5.33 -11.63 -0.49
CA PHE A 115 -5.71 -12.80 0.31
C PHE A 115 -4.59 -13.41 1.15
N GLY A 116 -3.45 -12.72 1.33
CA GLY A 116 -2.27 -13.31 1.94
C GLY A 116 -1.74 -14.55 1.20
N SER A 117 -2.07 -14.67 -0.09
CA SER A 117 -1.69 -15.84 -0.89
C SER A 117 -0.20 -15.83 -1.19
N THR A 118 0.54 -16.70 -0.51
CA THR A 118 1.95 -17.02 -0.82
C THR A 118 2.02 -18.33 -1.57
N ALA A 119 3.05 -18.52 -2.40
CA ALA A 119 3.39 -19.85 -2.91
C ALA A 119 4.04 -20.65 -1.77
N ASP A 120 3.57 -21.85 -1.53
CA ASP A 120 4.23 -22.81 -0.65
C ASP A 120 5.50 -23.33 -1.31
#